data_94677823d3d2dad6efd38db46c7cf25b
#
_entry.id   94677823d3d2dad6efd38db46c7cf25b
#
_cell.length_a   1.000
_cell.length_b   1.000
_cell.length_c   1.000
_cell.angle_alpha   90.00
_cell.angle_beta   90.00
_cell.angle_gamma   90.00
#
_symmetry.space_group_name_H-M   'P 1'
#
loop_
_entity.id
_entity.type
_entity.pdbx_description
1 polymer ?
#
loop_
_entity_poly.entity_id
_entity_poly.type
_entity_poly.pdbx_seq_one_letter_code
_entity_poly.pdbx_strand_id
1 'polypeptide(L)'
;MLAPFSGRLHMDSARKRARHDDTDDGASAASTEVDGIELKSPHAPHPLMEALADERRLGTLCDITFVVEGEQFKAHRVVLVACSDFMRSLICGDFKESSSPTVTLNEVASSAFGSVLEFCYEGRCRVPDVTALEELVAAAARFQVLELRTTASHALQNHLSAANCMSLWSLAERLSLAALAAAATETAAEEFEIISADMAFESLPKPNLQALLQSESLQAGEDVIYGAIVRWLRAQTAEAARAPEVVGSLMQHCRFGLMPLQFMQTTVRHEPMMQSAPALKVLSEQLLEKAHALDTPRTQPRTGRLGWRVDAARSDFEVESSLTVDSTGSVLSMNLQVVGEYGHCIVPFAKTPIATGRHEFRLKLLVDAEDQTDAGSGFGFMSPVLLQDDEFDGDGMTGLWWLRRYETRVYTGGQGGEDYEIDESNGRSMRLGAEVRMVLDMNAREATFFIDGTELQVKATGIAAPVLPCVFGYGERQTSFQLLR
;
A
#
# COMPACT_ATOMS: atom_id res chain seq x y z
N MET A 1 -53.04 45.75 -23.50
CA MET A 1 -53.92 46.09 -22.36
C MET A 1 -54.01 44.90 -21.46
N LEU A 2 -53.44 45.04 -20.32
CA LEU A 2 -53.79 44.62 -18.99
C LEU A 2 -52.50 44.47 -18.16
N ALA A 3 -52.53 45.21 -17.09
CA ALA A 3 -51.40 45.50 -16.22
C ALA A 3 -51.14 44.46 -15.15
N PRO A 4 -50.04 44.56 -14.39
CA PRO A 4 -49.48 43.52 -13.52
C PRO A 4 -50.05 43.57 -12.11
N PHE A 5 -50.05 42.44 -11.42
CA PHE A 5 -50.30 42.39 -9.97
C PHE A 5 -48.99 42.24 -9.20
N SER A 6 -48.70 43.34 -8.50
CA SER A 6 -47.68 43.44 -7.45
C SER A 6 -48.30 43.06 -6.12
N GLY A 7 -47.60 42.27 -5.35
CA GLY A 7 -47.96 41.96 -3.97
C GLY A 7 -46.72 41.68 -3.15
N ARG A 8 -46.10 42.75 -2.58
CA ARG A 8 -45.14 42.65 -1.47
C ARG A 8 -45.90 42.32 -0.18
N LEU A 9 -45.38 41.45 0.62
CA LEU A 9 -45.63 41.42 2.04
C LEU A 9 -44.30 41.39 2.81
N HIS A 10 -44.12 42.51 3.49
CA HIS A 10 -43.21 42.71 4.62
C HIS A 10 -43.73 41.96 5.84
N MET A 11 -42.83 41.48 6.68
CA MET A 11 -42.99 41.42 8.15
C MET A 11 -41.63 41.16 8.83
N ASP A 12 -41.17 42.06 9.33
CA ASP A 12 -40.64 42.60 10.57
C ASP A 12 -40.33 41.60 11.70
N SER A 13 -39.14 41.86 12.16
CA SER A 13 -38.44 41.57 13.39
C SER A 13 -39.24 41.52 14.70
N ALA A 14 -38.84 40.66 15.62
CA ALA A 14 -38.77 40.98 17.06
C ALA A 14 -37.75 40.13 17.80
N ARG A 15 -36.73 40.81 18.32
CA ARG A 15 -35.82 40.35 19.38
C ARG A 15 -36.59 40.18 20.69
N LYS A 16 -36.23 39.13 21.49
CA LYS A 16 -36.15 39.27 22.96
C LYS A 16 -35.10 38.33 23.55
N ARG A 17 -34.15 38.92 24.26
CA ARG A 17 -33.17 38.28 25.17
C ARG A 17 -33.88 37.91 26.47
N ALA A 18 -33.53 36.76 27.06
CA ALA A 18 -33.48 36.56 28.49
C ALA A 18 -32.35 35.61 28.83
N ARG A 19 -31.46 36.09 29.69
CA ARG A 19 -30.45 35.28 30.41
C ARG A 19 -31.15 34.56 31.57
N HIS A 20 -30.74 33.32 31.84
CA HIS A 20 -30.63 32.82 33.21
C HIS A 20 -29.55 31.77 33.25
N ASP A 21 -28.60 31.98 34.18
CA ASP A 21 -27.65 31.00 34.72
C ASP A 21 -28.44 29.91 35.45
N ASP A 22 -28.00 28.67 35.33
CA ASP A 22 -27.73 27.81 36.47
C ASP A 22 -27.01 26.52 36.05
N THR A 23 -26.03 26.18 36.79
CA THR A 23 -25.17 24.99 36.83
C THR A 23 -26.00 23.72 37.01
N ASP A 24 -25.69 22.70 36.20
CA ASP A 24 -25.78 21.33 36.69
C ASP A 24 -24.81 20.39 35.93
N ASP A 25 -24.00 19.66 36.72
CA ASP A 25 -23.05 18.64 36.31
C ASP A 25 -23.80 17.42 35.74
N GLY A 26 -23.68 17.14 34.46
CA GLY A 26 -24.15 15.92 33.85
C GLY A 26 -23.13 15.42 32.86
N ALA A 27 -22.34 14.40 33.25
CA ALA A 27 -21.45 13.68 32.37
C ALA A 27 -22.24 13.11 31.17
N SER A 28 -22.21 13.84 30.04
CA SER A 28 -22.67 13.37 28.74
C SER A 28 -21.58 12.47 28.15
N ALA A 29 -21.85 11.17 28.12
CA ALA A 29 -21.07 10.24 27.32
C ALA A 29 -21.04 10.75 25.88
N ALA A 30 -19.86 11.17 25.43
CA ALA A 30 -19.62 11.47 24.03
C ALA A 30 -19.79 10.16 23.24
N SER A 31 -20.94 10.03 22.58
CA SER A 31 -21.09 9.08 21.50
C SER A 31 -20.13 9.49 20.39
N THR A 32 -19.04 8.77 20.24
CA THR A 32 -18.20 8.83 19.04
C THR A 32 -19.09 8.42 17.87
N GLU A 33 -19.57 9.39 17.12
CA GLU A 33 -20.14 9.15 15.80
C GLU A 33 -19.07 8.45 14.97
N VAL A 34 -19.28 7.18 14.68
CA VAL A 34 -18.46 6.43 13.73
C VAL A 34 -18.71 7.06 12.37
N ASP A 35 -17.74 7.80 11.87
CA ASP A 35 -17.83 8.49 10.58
C ASP A 35 -17.84 7.42 9.49
N GLY A 36 -19.03 7.10 8.96
CA GLY A 36 -19.22 6.07 7.93
C GLY A 36 -18.65 6.49 6.58
N ILE A 37 -18.44 5.52 5.69
CA ILE A 37 -17.91 5.72 4.35
C ILE A 37 -18.98 6.35 3.45
N GLU A 38 -18.76 7.56 2.95
CA GLU A 38 -19.66 8.26 2.03
C GLU A 38 -19.23 7.99 0.58
N LEU A 39 -20.20 7.57 -0.24
CA LEU A 39 -20.04 7.37 -1.68
C LEU A 39 -20.81 8.44 -2.43
N LYS A 40 -20.17 9.09 -3.39
CA LYS A 40 -20.77 10.14 -4.23
C LYS A 40 -20.54 9.85 -5.70
N SER A 41 -21.58 10.05 -6.50
CA SER A 41 -21.48 10.16 -7.95
C SER A 41 -20.57 11.33 -8.32
N PRO A 42 -19.74 11.23 -9.36
CA PRO A 42 -19.03 12.38 -9.92
C PRO A 42 -19.97 13.44 -10.52
N HIS A 43 -21.22 13.08 -10.75
CA HIS A 43 -22.24 13.98 -11.30
C HIS A 43 -23.17 14.48 -10.19
N ALA A 44 -23.36 15.79 -10.09
CA ALA A 44 -24.34 16.35 -9.17
C ALA A 44 -25.75 15.89 -9.56
N PRO A 45 -26.61 15.49 -8.59
CA PRO A 45 -27.97 15.11 -8.89
C PRO A 45 -28.73 16.27 -9.51
N HIS A 46 -29.55 15.95 -10.53
CA HIS A 46 -30.42 16.95 -11.14
C HIS A 46 -31.54 17.30 -10.15
N PRO A 47 -32.00 18.59 -10.05
CA PRO A 47 -33.07 18.98 -9.12
C PRO A 47 -34.36 18.13 -9.20
N LEU A 48 -34.67 17.58 -10.37
CA LEU A 48 -35.77 16.62 -10.53
C LEU A 48 -35.55 15.33 -9.74
N MET A 49 -34.31 14.83 -9.67
CA MET A 49 -34.01 13.61 -8.92
C MET A 49 -34.12 13.83 -7.41
N GLU A 50 -33.72 15.01 -6.93
CA GLU A 50 -33.92 15.40 -5.53
C GLU A 50 -35.42 15.44 -5.17
N ALA A 51 -36.25 16.05 -6.04
CA ALA A 51 -37.71 16.03 -5.85
C ALA A 51 -38.29 14.61 -5.86
N LEU A 52 -37.83 13.73 -6.75
CA LEU A 52 -38.26 12.32 -6.79
C LEU A 52 -37.77 11.54 -5.57
N ALA A 53 -36.62 11.87 -5.00
CA ALA A 53 -36.15 11.28 -3.74
C ALA A 53 -37.09 11.65 -2.57
N ASP A 54 -37.52 12.92 -2.51
CA ASP A 54 -38.47 13.36 -1.49
C ASP A 54 -39.83 12.69 -1.64
N GLU A 55 -40.37 12.60 -2.86
CA GLU A 55 -41.62 11.88 -3.13
C GLU A 55 -41.52 10.38 -2.76
N ARG A 56 -40.36 9.73 -3.00
CA ARG A 56 -40.12 8.37 -2.56
C ARG A 56 -40.19 8.25 -1.03
N ARG A 57 -39.55 9.18 -0.29
CA ARG A 57 -39.59 9.18 1.18
C ARG A 57 -41.03 9.31 1.72
N LEU A 58 -41.85 10.10 1.06
CA LEU A 58 -43.28 10.24 1.36
C LEU A 58 -44.11 9.04 0.89
N GLY A 59 -43.53 8.19 0.03
CA GLY A 59 -44.25 7.07 -0.59
C GLY A 59 -45.22 7.50 -1.68
N THR A 60 -45.13 8.75 -2.16
CA THR A 60 -46.01 9.34 -3.18
C THR A 60 -45.57 8.87 -4.57
N LEU A 61 -46.52 8.58 -5.43
CA LEU A 61 -46.30 8.14 -6.82
C LEU A 61 -45.45 6.86 -6.97
N CYS A 62 -45.09 6.18 -5.88
CA CYS A 62 -44.38 4.92 -5.93
C CYS A 62 -45.28 3.84 -6.54
N ASP A 63 -44.83 3.20 -7.61
CA ASP A 63 -45.58 2.22 -8.41
C ASP A 63 -45.00 0.80 -8.34
N ILE A 64 -43.94 0.61 -7.51
CA ILE A 64 -43.38 -0.71 -7.17
C ILE A 64 -42.91 -0.74 -5.72
N THR A 65 -43.01 -1.92 -5.09
CA THR A 65 -42.47 -2.18 -3.75
C THR A 65 -41.60 -3.41 -3.80
N PHE A 66 -40.37 -3.29 -3.31
CA PHE A 66 -39.48 -4.43 -3.10
C PHE A 66 -39.59 -4.91 -1.65
N VAL A 67 -39.57 -6.23 -1.47
CA VAL A 67 -39.47 -6.87 -0.14
C VAL A 67 -38.10 -7.54 -0.06
N VAL A 68 -37.26 -7.09 0.86
CA VAL A 68 -35.91 -7.60 1.07
C VAL A 68 -35.75 -7.90 2.55
N GLU A 69 -35.50 -9.16 2.90
CA GLU A 69 -35.42 -9.62 4.31
C GLU A 69 -36.64 -9.23 5.18
N GLY A 70 -37.80 -9.10 4.55
CA GLY A 70 -39.03 -8.66 5.23
C GLY A 70 -39.23 -7.14 5.29
N GLU A 71 -38.26 -6.34 4.95
CA GLU A 71 -38.38 -4.88 4.83
C GLU A 71 -38.99 -4.49 3.49
N GLN A 72 -39.78 -3.42 3.49
CA GLN A 72 -40.46 -2.91 2.29
C GLN A 72 -39.81 -1.61 1.80
N PHE A 73 -39.40 -1.63 0.54
CA PHE A 73 -38.76 -0.49 -0.15
C PHE A 73 -39.65 -0.03 -1.30
N LYS A 74 -40.33 1.11 -1.12
CA LYS A 74 -41.12 1.73 -2.18
C LYS A 74 -40.21 2.47 -3.16
N ALA A 75 -40.52 2.43 -4.45
CA ALA A 75 -39.73 3.08 -5.50
C ALA A 75 -40.60 3.43 -6.71
N HIS A 76 -39.99 4.23 -7.61
CA HIS A 76 -40.57 4.58 -8.92
C HIS A 76 -39.91 3.72 -10.00
N ARG A 77 -40.69 2.94 -10.75
CA ARG A 77 -40.19 2.07 -11.84
C ARG A 77 -39.31 2.86 -12.81
N VAL A 78 -39.72 4.07 -13.18
CA VAL A 78 -38.97 4.92 -14.15
C VAL A 78 -37.56 5.22 -13.68
N VAL A 79 -37.36 5.50 -12.40
CA VAL A 79 -36.01 5.78 -11.82
C VAL A 79 -35.14 4.53 -11.87
N LEU A 80 -35.69 3.39 -11.43
CA LEU A 80 -34.94 2.14 -11.40
C LEU A 80 -34.53 1.67 -12.80
N VAL A 81 -35.42 1.81 -13.77
CA VAL A 81 -35.15 1.47 -15.18
C VAL A 81 -34.10 2.38 -15.77
N ALA A 82 -34.01 3.62 -15.33
CA ALA A 82 -32.98 4.56 -15.79
C ALA A 82 -31.59 4.24 -15.20
N CYS A 83 -31.54 3.75 -13.95
CA CYS A 83 -30.29 3.54 -13.21
C CYS A 83 -29.71 2.13 -13.36
N SER A 84 -30.48 1.13 -13.79
CA SER A 84 -30.10 -0.27 -13.71
C SER A 84 -30.65 -1.08 -14.89
N ASP A 85 -29.75 -1.73 -15.63
CA ASP A 85 -30.13 -2.63 -16.71
C ASP A 85 -30.81 -3.90 -16.19
N PHE A 86 -30.42 -4.39 -14.99
CA PHE A 86 -31.12 -5.47 -14.32
C PHE A 86 -32.57 -5.08 -14.01
N MET A 87 -32.79 -3.89 -13.41
CA MET A 87 -34.14 -3.41 -13.10
C MET A 87 -34.95 -3.14 -14.36
N ARG A 88 -34.31 -2.68 -15.43
CA ARG A 88 -34.95 -2.54 -16.76
C ARG A 88 -35.46 -3.89 -17.24
N SER A 89 -34.67 -4.93 -17.18
CA SER A 89 -35.07 -6.28 -17.61
C SER A 89 -36.18 -6.84 -16.73
N LEU A 90 -36.06 -6.67 -15.40
CA LEU A 90 -37.03 -7.15 -14.42
C LEU A 90 -38.41 -6.46 -14.54
N ILE A 91 -38.41 -5.15 -14.79
CA ILE A 91 -39.62 -4.30 -14.78
C ILE A 91 -40.25 -4.21 -16.15
N CYS A 92 -39.47 -4.17 -17.24
CA CYS A 92 -39.96 -4.01 -18.60
C CYS A 92 -39.91 -5.29 -19.44
N GLY A 93 -39.33 -6.37 -18.90
CA GLY A 93 -39.26 -7.68 -19.58
C GLY A 93 -40.54 -8.53 -19.44
N ASP A 94 -40.50 -9.73 -19.99
CA ASP A 94 -41.60 -10.68 -19.98
C ASP A 94 -41.65 -11.54 -18.70
N PHE A 95 -41.10 -11.03 -17.59
CA PHE A 95 -41.13 -11.73 -16.30
C PHE A 95 -42.43 -11.47 -15.55
N LYS A 96 -42.82 -12.42 -14.66
CA LYS A 96 -44.01 -12.25 -13.80
C LYS A 96 -43.97 -11.01 -12.93
N GLU A 97 -42.76 -10.62 -12.55
CA GLU A 97 -42.45 -9.45 -11.72
C GLU A 97 -42.77 -8.14 -12.44
N SER A 98 -42.74 -8.09 -13.76
CA SER A 98 -43.00 -6.88 -14.56
C SER A 98 -44.39 -6.31 -14.33
N SER A 99 -45.39 -7.16 -14.12
CA SER A 99 -46.80 -6.79 -13.86
C SER A 99 -47.13 -6.75 -12.36
N SER A 100 -46.23 -7.21 -11.47
CA SER A 100 -46.46 -7.23 -10.03
C SER A 100 -46.19 -5.86 -9.40
N PRO A 101 -47.07 -5.38 -8.50
CA PRO A 101 -46.76 -4.20 -7.68
C PRO A 101 -45.72 -4.46 -6.59
N THR A 102 -45.48 -5.75 -6.27
CA THR A 102 -44.53 -6.16 -5.21
C THR A 102 -43.60 -7.23 -5.74
N VAL A 103 -42.31 -7.04 -5.50
CA VAL A 103 -41.22 -7.95 -5.91
C VAL A 103 -40.42 -8.34 -4.69
N THR A 104 -40.23 -9.63 -4.45
CA THR A 104 -39.36 -10.12 -3.37
C THR A 104 -37.96 -10.39 -3.93
N LEU A 105 -36.94 -9.79 -3.30
CA LEU A 105 -35.53 -10.03 -3.61
C LEU A 105 -34.91 -10.88 -2.51
N ASN A 106 -34.28 -11.96 -2.91
CA ASN A 106 -33.55 -12.86 -2.00
C ASN A 106 -32.06 -12.67 -2.15
N GLU A 107 -31.25 -13.13 -1.19
CA GLU A 107 -29.79 -13.14 -1.24
C GLU A 107 -29.16 -11.74 -1.41
N VAL A 108 -29.75 -10.76 -0.79
CA VAL A 108 -29.19 -9.40 -0.66
C VAL A 108 -29.61 -8.86 0.70
N ALA A 109 -28.69 -8.19 1.39
CA ALA A 109 -28.99 -7.52 2.65
C ALA A 109 -29.92 -6.32 2.41
N SER A 110 -30.87 -6.10 3.31
CA SER A 110 -31.83 -4.99 3.24
C SER A 110 -31.09 -3.64 3.29
N SER A 111 -30.04 -3.51 4.11
CA SER A 111 -29.17 -2.34 4.22
C SER A 111 -28.48 -2.02 2.89
N ALA A 112 -27.88 -3.02 2.25
CA ALA A 112 -27.20 -2.85 0.96
C ALA A 112 -28.18 -2.44 -0.16
N PHE A 113 -29.39 -3.07 -0.19
CA PHE A 113 -30.42 -2.68 -1.15
C PHE A 113 -30.94 -1.25 -0.91
N GLY A 114 -31.12 -0.87 0.37
CA GLY A 114 -31.46 0.49 0.76
C GLY A 114 -30.46 1.52 0.22
N SER A 115 -29.14 1.24 0.39
CA SER A 115 -28.05 2.08 -0.12
C SER A 115 -28.01 2.15 -1.66
N VAL A 116 -28.31 1.02 -2.34
CA VAL A 116 -28.45 1.02 -3.81
C VAL A 116 -29.59 1.97 -4.24
N LEU A 117 -30.75 1.88 -3.58
CA LEU A 117 -31.87 2.78 -3.89
C LEU A 117 -31.53 4.24 -3.60
N GLU A 118 -30.91 4.54 -2.46
CA GLU A 118 -30.47 5.88 -2.10
C GLU A 118 -29.58 6.45 -3.19
N PHE A 119 -28.57 5.68 -3.62
CA PHE A 119 -27.68 6.11 -4.69
C PHE A 119 -28.39 6.35 -6.03
N CYS A 120 -29.36 5.51 -6.39
CA CYS A 120 -30.15 5.70 -7.62
C CYS A 120 -30.94 7.02 -7.64
N TYR A 121 -31.38 7.51 -6.48
CA TYR A 121 -32.14 8.74 -6.38
C TYR A 121 -31.29 9.97 -6.10
N GLU A 122 -30.27 9.83 -5.24
CA GLU A 122 -29.53 10.96 -4.70
C GLU A 122 -28.12 11.08 -5.29
N GLY A 123 -27.66 10.09 -6.05
CA GLY A 123 -26.28 10.02 -6.54
C GLY A 123 -25.27 9.88 -5.41
N ARG A 124 -25.71 9.57 -4.20
CA ARG A 124 -24.88 9.36 -3.01
C ARG A 124 -25.54 8.38 -2.07
N CYS A 125 -24.71 7.70 -1.29
CA CYS A 125 -25.17 6.88 -0.17
C CYS A 125 -24.05 6.78 0.87
N ARG A 126 -24.38 6.34 2.08
CA ARG A 126 -23.43 6.14 3.17
C ARG A 126 -23.54 4.75 3.73
N VAL A 127 -22.40 4.11 3.97
CA VAL A 127 -22.30 2.81 4.63
C VAL A 127 -21.44 2.91 5.90
N PRO A 128 -21.74 2.10 6.93
CA PRO A 128 -21.09 2.26 8.23
C PRO A 128 -19.61 1.86 8.24
N ASP A 129 -19.24 0.84 7.46
CA ASP A 129 -17.92 0.23 7.50
C ASP A 129 -17.56 -0.48 6.19
N VAL A 130 -16.36 -1.07 6.13
CA VAL A 130 -15.83 -1.78 4.96
C VAL A 130 -16.65 -3.03 4.66
N THR A 131 -17.18 -3.74 5.66
CA THR A 131 -18.01 -4.93 5.45
C THR A 131 -19.32 -4.59 4.73
N ALA A 132 -19.99 -3.52 5.17
CA ALA A 132 -21.17 -3.02 4.48
C ALA A 132 -20.86 -2.51 3.07
N LEU A 133 -19.64 -1.96 2.85
CA LEU A 133 -19.16 -1.55 1.53
C LEU A 133 -18.94 -2.77 0.60
N GLU A 134 -18.43 -3.89 1.11
CA GLU A 134 -18.30 -5.15 0.37
C GLU A 134 -19.70 -5.67 -0.08
N GLU A 135 -20.67 -5.66 0.83
CA GLU A 135 -22.06 -6.04 0.52
C GLU A 135 -22.67 -5.08 -0.52
N LEU A 136 -22.41 -3.79 -0.40
CA LEU A 136 -22.89 -2.79 -1.36
C LEU A 136 -22.30 -2.99 -2.76
N VAL A 137 -21.01 -3.28 -2.87
CA VAL A 137 -20.37 -3.59 -4.17
C VAL A 137 -20.99 -4.84 -4.80
N ALA A 138 -21.25 -5.88 -3.99
CA ALA A 138 -21.91 -7.10 -4.45
C ALA A 138 -23.34 -6.82 -4.93
N ALA A 139 -24.09 -6.01 -4.20
CA ALA A 139 -25.44 -5.59 -4.57
C ALA A 139 -25.41 -4.71 -5.86
N ALA A 140 -24.52 -3.75 -5.95
CA ALA A 140 -24.36 -2.89 -7.13
C ALA A 140 -24.00 -3.70 -8.39
N ALA A 141 -23.13 -4.71 -8.24
CA ALA A 141 -22.79 -5.63 -9.32
C ALA A 141 -24.02 -6.49 -9.73
N ARG A 142 -24.74 -7.04 -8.77
CA ARG A 142 -25.93 -7.85 -9.01
C ARG A 142 -27.03 -7.06 -9.70
N PHE A 143 -27.31 -5.86 -9.22
CA PHE A 143 -28.34 -5.00 -9.79
C PHE A 143 -27.85 -4.18 -10.98
N GLN A 144 -26.62 -4.38 -11.43
CA GLN A 144 -26.02 -3.70 -12.59
C GLN A 144 -26.14 -2.15 -12.52
N VAL A 145 -25.96 -1.59 -11.32
CA VAL A 145 -25.83 -0.15 -11.13
C VAL A 145 -24.37 0.21 -11.32
N LEU A 146 -23.99 0.44 -12.58
CA LEU A 146 -22.58 0.52 -13.01
C LEU A 146 -21.79 1.61 -12.27
N GLU A 147 -22.39 2.80 -12.14
CA GLU A 147 -21.73 3.93 -11.47
C GLU A 147 -21.47 3.63 -9.99
N LEU A 148 -22.46 3.12 -9.27
CA LEU A 148 -22.28 2.71 -7.88
C LEU A 148 -21.21 1.62 -7.73
N ARG A 149 -21.25 0.61 -8.62
CA ARG A 149 -20.25 -0.47 -8.62
C ARG A 149 -18.84 0.08 -8.77
N THR A 150 -18.64 1.04 -9.68
CA THR A 150 -17.32 1.65 -9.91
C THR A 150 -16.89 2.49 -8.71
N THR A 151 -17.77 3.36 -8.21
CA THR A 151 -17.48 4.25 -7.06
C THR A 151 -17.19 3.43 -5.79
N ALA A 152 -18.02 2.42 -5.50
CA ALA A 152 -17.85 1.56 -4.32
C ALA A 152 -16.59 0.67 -4.45
N SER A 153 -16.29 0.15 -5.64
CA SER A 153 -15.03 -0.59 -5.88
C SER A 153 -13.80 0.29 -5.67
N HIS A 154 -13.84 1.54 -6.11
CA HIS A 154 -12.75 2.48 -5.87
C HIS A 154 -12.62 2.85 -4.37
N ALA A 155 -13.74 3.00 -3.66
CA ALA A 155 -13.71 3.19 -2.22
C ALA A 155 -13.08 2.00 -1.48
N LEU A 156 -13.36 0.75 -1.89
CA LEU A 156 -12.70 -0.44 -1.33
C LEU A 156 -11.18 -0.44 -1.55
N GLN A 157 -10.69 0.06 -2.69
CA GLN A 157 -9.24 0.18 -2.92
C GLN A 157 -8.56 1.08 -1.88
N ASN A 158 -9.23 2.16 -1.46
CA ASN A 158 -8.70 3.09 -0.46
C ASN A 158 -8.71 2.50 0.97
N HIS A 159 -9.43 1.40 1.19
CA HIS A 159 -9.52 0.69 2.47
C HIS A 159 -8.80 -0.66 2.48
N LEU A 160 -7.96 -0.93 1.47
CA LEU A 160 -7.13 -2.14 1.44
C LEU A 160 -6.11 -2.12 2.57
N SER A 161 -5.92 -3.27 3.18
CA SER A 161 -4.96 -3.51 4.27
C SER A 161 -4.56 -4.99 4.28
N ALA A 162 -3.50 -5.34 5.02
CA ALA A 162 -3.11 -6.73 5.21
C ALA A 162 -4.26 -7.61 5.75
N ALA A 163 -5.13 -7.05 6.60
CA ALA A 163 -6.22 -7.80 7.23
C ALA A 163 -7.36 -8.17 6.27
N ASN A 164 -7.59 -7.38 5.21
CA ASN A 164 -8.74 -7.56 4.32
C ASN A 164 -8.40 -7.82 2.85
N CYS A 165 -7.13 -7.65 2.44
CA CYS A 165 -6.76 -7.77 1.03
C CYS A 165 -7.07 -9.15 0.43
N MET A 166 -7.00 -10.23 1.20
CA MET A 166 -7.30 -11.58 0.72
C MET A 166 -8.80 -11.79 0.47
N SER A 167 -9.67 -11.30 1.36
CA SER A 167 -11.13 -11.36 1.17
C SER A 167 -11.55 -10.47 0.00
N LEU A 168 -11.01 -9.26 -0.08
CA LEU A 168 -11.29 -8.32 -1.17
C LEU A 168 -10.76 -8.80 -2.52
N TRP A 169 -9.61 -9.49 -2.55
CA TRP A 169 -9.13 -10.16 -3.77
C TRP A 169 -10.11 -11.20 -4.27
N SER A 170 -10.56 -12.10 -3.37
CA SER A 170 -11.57 -13.11 -3.71
C SER A 170 -12.89 -12.50 -4.18
N LEU A 171 -13.36 -11.43 -3.53
CA LEU A 171 -14.53 -10.66 -3.92
C LEU A 171 -14.36 -10.06 -5.33
N ALA A 172 -13.21 -9.44 -5.58
CA ALA A 172 -12.89 -8.79 -6.84
C ALA A 172 -12.88 -9.77 -8.02
N GLU A 173 -12.30 -10.95 -7.85
CA GLU A 173 -12.32 -12.00 -8.86
C GLU A 173 -13.75 -12.49 -9.14
N ARG A 174 -14.52 -12.79 -8.10
CA ARG A 174 -15.91 -13.25 -8.23
C ARG A 174 -16.79 -12.24 -8.96
N LEU A 175 -16.57 -10.94 -8.71
CA LEU A 175 -17.34 -9.85 -9.32
C LEU A 175 -16.69 -9.27 -10.58
N SER A 176 -15.56 -9.82 -11.02
CA SER A 176 -14.77 -9.33 -12.19
C SER A 176 -14.41 -7.84 -12.06
N LEU A 177 -13.89 -7.43 -10.89
CA LEU A 177 -13.45 -6.08 -10.58
C LEU A 177 -11.92 -5.98 -10.76
N ALA A 178 -11.46 -5.88 -12.01
CA ALA A 178 -10.05 -6.00 -12.36
C ALA A 178 -9.14 -5.00 -11.60
N ALA A 179 -9.58 -3.75 -11.42
CA ALA A 179 -8.81 -2.73 -10.71
C ALA A 179 -8.66 -3.05 -9.21
N LEU A 180 -9.73 -3.53 -8.57
CA LEU A 180 -9.68 -3.95 -7.16
C LEU A 180 -8.82 -5.22 -6.99
N ALA A 181 -8.92 -6.19 -7.92
CA ALA A 181 -8.09 -7.39 -7.90
C ALA A 181 -6.60 -7.05 -8.02
N ALA A 182 -6.25 -6.13 -8.93
CA ALA A 182 -4.87 -5.67 -9.10
C ALA A 182 -4.35 -4.97 -7.82
N ALA A 183 -5.13 -4.05 -7.26
CA ALA A 183 -4.77 -3.34 -6.04
C ALA A 183 -4.64 -4.31 -4.83
N ALA A 184 -5.56 -5.28 -4.70
CA ALA A 184 -5.48 -6.29 -3.65
C ALA A 184 -4.25 -7.20 -3.80
N THR A 185 -3.89 -7.56 -5.04
CA THR A 185 -2.67 -8.34 -5.33
C THR A 185 -1.41 -7.54 -4.96
N GLU A 186 -1.40 -6.25 -5.26
CA GLU A 186 -0.28 -5.37 -4.91
C GLU A 186 -0.14 -5.22 -3.39
N THR A 187 -1.23 -4.95 -2.68
CA THR A 187 -1.24 -4.91 -1.20
C THR A 187 -0.80 -6.26 -0.61
N ALA A 188 -1.25 -7.38 -1.20
CA ALA A 188 -0.83 -8.71 -0.76
C ALA A 188 0.66 -8.97 -1.00
N ALA A 189 1.25 -8.40 -2.04
CA ALA A 189 2.68 -8.48 -2.30
C ALA A 189 3.47 -7.58 -1.33
N GLU A 190 2.99 -6.39 -1.05
CA GLU A 190 3.61 -5.46 -0.12
C GLU A 190 3.59 -5.97 1.33
N GLU A 191 2.49 -6.57 1.76
CA GLU A 191 2.25 -7.07 3.12
C GLU A 191 2.50 -8.59 3.24
N PHE A 192 3.31 -9.17 2.36
CA PHE A 192 3.46 -10.62 2.21
C PHE A 192 3.88 -11.32 3.50
N GLU A 193 4.74 -10.74 4.31
CA GLU A 193 5.20 -11.34 5.57
C GLU A 193 4.03 -11.57 6.54
N ILE A 194 3.14 -10.57 6.64
CA ILE A 194 1.95 -10.64 7.50
C ILE A 194 0.95 -11.64 6.94
N ILE A 195 0.62 -11.51 5.66
CA ILE A 195 -0.40 -12.33 4.99
C ILE A 195 0.03 -13.80 4.92
N SER A 196 1.29 -14.05 4.61
CA SER A 196 1.79 -15.41 4.53
C SER A 196 1.81 -16.14 5.89
N ALA A 197 1.76 -15.42 7.00
CA ALA A 197 1.63 -16.00 8.34
C ALA A 197 0.20 -16.42 8.69
N ASP A 198 -0.81 -15.87 8.00
CA ASP A 198 -2.22 -16.20 8.22
C ASP A 198 -2.58 -17.57 7.66
N MET A 199 -3.50 -18.28 8.33
CA MET A 199 -4.02 -19.57 7.87
C MET A 199 -4.80 -19.44 6.55
N ALA A 200 -5.40 -18.30 6.27
CA ALA A 200 -6.11 -18.05 5.02
C ALA A 200 -5.19 -18.17 3.80
N PHE A 201 -3.90 -17.89 3.95
CA PHE A 201 -2.90 -18.04 2.89
C PHE A 201 -2.79 -19.49 2.39
N GLU A 202 -2.96 -20.46 3.27
CA GLU A 202 -2.88 -21.90 2.92
C GLU A 202 -4.01 -22.34 1.98
N SER A 203 -5.13 -21.64 1.99
CA SER A 203 -6.29 -21.88 1.10
C SER A 203 -6.25 -21.09 -0.21
N LEU A 204 -5.21 -20.27 -0.43
CA LEU A 204 -5.07 -19.46 -1.65
C LEU A 204 -5.06 -20.36 -2.91
N PRO A 205 -5.85 -20.05 -3.95
CA PRO A 205 -5.78 -20.77 -5.21
C PRO A 205 -4.36 -20.70 -5.83
N LYS A 206 -3.91 -21.82 -6.41
CA LYS A 206 -2.57 -21.89 -7.01
C LYS A 206 -2.28 -20.75 -8.02
N PRO A 207 -3.20 -20.36 -8.92
CA PRO A 207 -2.95 -19.24 -9.84
C PRO A 207 -2.66 -17.93 -9.10
N ASN A 208 -3.38 -17.66 -8.00
CA ASN A 208 -3.20 -16.46 -7.20
C ASN A 208 -1.87 -16.47 -6.46
N LEU A 209 -1.50 -17.62 -5.89
CA LEU A 209 -0.17 -17.81 -5.30
C LEU A 209 0.93 -17.56 -6.35
N GLN A 210 0.79 -18.11 -7.56
CA GLN A 210 1.76 -17.90 -8.62
C GLN A 210 1.85 -16.45 -9.06
N ALA A 211 0.72 -15.75 -9.22
CA ALA A 211 0.68 -14.33 -9.53
C ALA A 211 1.42 -13.50 -8.45
N LEU A 212 1.17 -13.82 -7.18
CA LEU A 212 1.84 -13.16 -6.06
C LEU A 212 3.35 -13.40 -6.05
N LEU A 213 3.78 -14.66 -6.24
CA LEU A 213 5.20 -15.02 -6.28
C LEU A 213 5.95 -14.44 -7.49
N GLN A 214 5.25 -14.16 -8.59
CA GLN A 214 5.81 -13.52 -9.79
C GLN A 214 5.93 -12.01 -9.63
N SER A 215 5.21 -11.41 -8.65
CA SER A 215 5.24 -9.99 -8.44
C SER A 215 6.63 -9.51 -8.02
N GLU A 216 7.15 -8.51 -8.72
CA GLU A 216 8.37 -7.80 -8.31
C GLU A 216 8.11 -6.89 -7.10
N SER A 217 6.85 -6.55 -6.82
CA SER A 217 6.42 -5.78 -5.63
C SER A 217 6.41 -6.61 -4.35
N LEU A 218 6.67 -7.92 -4.42
CA LEU A 218 6.64 -8.81 -3.26
C LEU A 218 7.73 -8.42 -2.23
N GLN A 219 7.29 -8.04 -1.05
CA GLN A 219 8.14 -7.53 0.04
C GLN A 219 8.27 -8.58 1.14
N ALA A 220 9.22 -9.47 0.97
CA ALA A 220 9.62 -10.44 1.99
C ALA A 220 11.04 -10.94 1.73
N GLY A 221 11.67 -11.47 2.77
CA GLY A 221 12.91 -12.23 2.62
C GLY A 221 12.67 -13.51 1.80
N GLU A 222 13.64 -13.92 1.01
CA GLU A 222 13.47 -15.14 0.18
C GLU A 222 13.34 -16.42 1.04
N ASP A 223 13.83 -16.41 2.27
CA ASP A 223 13.61 -17.43 3.28
C ASP A 223 12.15 -17.48 3.76
N VAL A 224 11.52 -16.32 3.94
CA VAL A 224 10.10 -16.21 4.28
C VAL A 224 9.23 -16.69 3.12
N ILE A 225 9.56 -16.26 1.88
CA ILE A 225 8.86 -16.71 0.67
C ILE A 225 8.92 -18.22 0.52
N TYR A 226 10.11 -18.79 0.69
CA TYR A 226 10.31 -20.25 0.68
C TYR A 226 9.45 -20.94 1.75
N GLY A 227 9.50 -20.45 2.99
CA GLY A 227 8.71 -20.99 4.10
C GLY A 227 7.21 -20.95 3.82
N ALA A 228 6.71 -19.87 3.23
CA ALA A 228 5.32 -19.71 2.83
C ALA A 228 4.91 -20.74 1.75
N ILE A 229 5.73 -20.94 0.73
CA ILE A 229 5.48 -21.96 -0.32
C ILE A 229 5.44 -23.36 0.28
N VAL A 230 6.40 -23.72 1.14
CA VAL A 230 6.44 -25.03 1.78
C VAL A 230 5.21 -25.26 2.65
N ARG A 231 4.78 -24.25 3.40
CA ARG A 231 3.58 -24.32 4.23
C ARG A 231 2.32 -24.48 3.38
N TRP A 232 2.18 -23.69 2.31
CA TRP A 232 1.07 -23.82 1.36
C TRP A 232 1.03 -25.23 0.74
N LEU A 233 2.16 -25.76 0.27
CA LEU A 233 2.25 -27.12 -0.28
C LEU A 233 1.84 -28.21 0.74
N ARG A 234 2.21 -28.05 2.02
CA ARG A 234 1.87 -29.01 3.08
C ARG A 234 0.37 -28.99 3.42
N ALA A 235 -0.27 -27.82 3.32
CA ALA A 235 -1.71 -27.68 3.56
C ALA A 235 -2.56 -28.30 2.46
N GLN A 236 -2.01 -28.50 1.25
CA GLN A 236 -2.78 -29.10 0.15
C GLN A 236 -3.11 -30.58 0.42
N THR A 237 -4.38 -30.92 0.36
CA THR A 237 -4.85 -32.31 0.56
C THR A 237 -4.72 -33.16 -0.70
N ALA A 238 -4.85 -32.55 -1.88
CA ALA A 238 -4.74 -33.24 -3.16
C ALA A 238 -3.28 -33.62 -3.47
N GLU A 239 -3.02 -34.89 -3.74
CA GLU A 239 -1.69 -35.40 -4.11
C GLU A 239 -1.14 -34.71 -5.36
N ALA A 240 -2.00 -34.40 -6.33
CA ALA A 240 -1.63 -33.68 -7.56
C ALA A 240 -1.08 -32.26 -7.25
N ALA A 241 -1.52 -31.60 -6.17
CA ALA A 241 -1.02 -30.29 -5.78
C ALA A 241 0.38 -30.35 -5.16
N ARG A 242 0.83 -31.52 -4.73
CA ARG A 242 2.17 -31.78 -4.19
C ARG A 242 3.07 -32.55 -5.17
N ALA A 243 2.64 -32.73 -6.41
CA ALA A 243 3.44 -33.40 -7.43
C ALA A 243 4.80 -32.69 -7.60
N PRO A 244 5.88 -33.44 -7.89
CA PRO A 244 7.23 -32.87 -8.05
C PRO A 244 7.31 -31.71 -9.03
N GLU A 245 6.54 -31.75 -10.11
CA GLU A 245 6.44 -30.68 -11.13
C GLU A 245 5.81 -29.41 -10.56
N VAL A 246 4.81 -29.54 -9.68
CA VAL A 246 4.20 -28.40 -9.00
C VAL A 246 5.17 -27.77 -8.03
N VAL A 247 5.87 -28.58 -7.23
CA VAL A 247 6.93 -28.09 -6.34
C VAL A 247 7.99 -27.34 -7.14
N GLY A 248 8.52 -27.92 -8.20
CA GLY A 248 9.51 -27.26 -9.08
C GLY A 248 8.98 -25.95 -9.66
N SER A 249 7.71 -25.93 -10.10
CA SER A 249 7.08 -24.73 -10.68
C SER A 249 6.85 -23.59 -9.68
N LEU A 250 6.72 -23.88 -8.40
CA LEU A 250 6.62 -22.85 -7.36
C LEU A 250 8.02 -22.43 -6.89
N MET A 251 8.93 -23.36 -6.69
CA MET A 251 10.29 -23.08 -6.23
C MET A 251 11.11 -22.25 -7.21
N GLN A 252 10.78 -22.26 -8.51
CA GLN A 252 11.43 -21.38 -9.49
C GLN A 252 11.24 -19.88 -9.19
N HIS A 253 10.25 -19.51 -8.39
CA HIS A 253 9.99 -18.14 -8.00
C HIS A 253 10.78 -17.71 -6.75
N CYS A 254 11.38 -18.64 -6.01
CA CYS A 254 12.35 -18.30 -4.96
C CYS A 254 13.69 -17.90 -5.57
N ARG A 255 14.35 -16.94 -4.97
CA ARG A 255 15.71 -16.50 -5.35
C ARG A 255 16.74 -17.09 -4.39
N PHE A 256 17.01 -18.39 -4.55
CA PHE A 256 17.89 -19.16 -3.63
C PHE A 256 19.28 -18.53 -3.47
N GLY A 257 19.77 -17.86 -4.50
CA GLY A 257 21.03 -17.14 -4.45
C GLY A 257 21.06 -15.99 -3.42
N LEU A 258 19.91 -15.48 -2.99
CA LEU A 258 19.80 -14.38 -2.03
C LEU A 258 19.48 -14.85 -0.60
N MET A 259 19.21 -16.14 -0.41
CA MET A 259 18.93 -16.70 0.93
C MET A 259 20.18 -16.76 1.79
N PRO A 260 20.03 -16.62 3.13
CA PRO A 260 21.12 -16.86 4.07
C PRO A 260 21.69 -18.27 3.93
N LEU A 261 23.02 -18.40 3.91
CA LEU A 261 23.67 -19.71 3.74
C LEU A 261 23.27 -20.70 4.84
N GLN A 262 23.14 -20.22 6.08
CA GLN A 262 22.71 -21.04 7.21
C GLN A 262 21.30 -21.62 6.96
N PHE A 263 20.36 -20.80 6.48
CA PHE A 263 19.00 -21.24 6.15
C PHE A 263 19.00 -22.32 5.05
N MET A 264 19.83 -22.13 4.02
CA MET A 264 20.02 -23.11 2.95
C MET A 264 20.51 -24.46 3.49
N GLN A 265 21.49 -24.44 4.41
CA GLN A 265 22.09 -25.65 4.98
C GLN A 265 21.19 -26.37 5.98
N THR A 266 20.44 -25.63 6.81
CA THR A 266 19.62 -26.19 7.89
C THR A 266 18.20 -26.51 7.47
N THR A 267 17.62 -25.74 6.58
CA THR A 267 16.19 -25.82 6.22
C THR A 267 15.99 -26.37 4.81
N VAL A 268 16.50 -25.67 3.78
CA VAL A 268 16.25 -26.07 2.38
C VAL A 268 16.81 -27.44 2.07
N ARG A 269 18.04 -27.73 2.53
CA ARG A 269 18.72 -29.01 2.30
C ARG A 269 17.95 -30.19 2.88
N HIS A 270 17.27 -30.03 3.99
CA HIS A 270 16.57 -31.10 4.71
C HIS A 270 15.08 -31.21 4.38
N GLU A 271 14.56 -30.33 3.55
CA GLU A 271 13.14 -30.35 3.14
C GLU A 271 12.91 -31.51 2.15
N PRO A 272 12.05 -32.50 2.48
CA PRO A 272 11.80 -33.63 1.59
C PRO A 272 11.30 -33.26 0.20
N MET A 273 10.49 -32.22 0.06
CA MET A 273 9.99 -31.76 -1.24
C MET A 273 11.08 -31.24 -2.14
N MET A 274 12.16 -30.71 -1.57
CA MET A 274 13.34 -30.25 -2.30
C MET A 274 14.22 -31.38 -2.84
N GLN A 275 14.01 -32.64 -2.41
CA GLN A 275 14.74 -33.79 -2.93
C GLN A 275 14.18 -34.29 -4.27
N SER A 276 13.10 -33.71 -4.76
CA SER A 276 12.54 -34.03 -6.08
C SER A 276 13.45 -33.53 -7.21
N ALA A 277 13.52 -34.26 -8.33
CA ALA A 277 14.35 -33.86 -9.46
C ALA A 277 14.03 -32.47 -10.03
N PRO A 278 12.75 -32.04 -10.19
CA PRO A 278 12.42 -30.70 -10.64
C PRO A 278 12.90 -29.61 -9.67
N ALA A 279 12.72 -29.80 -8.36
CA ALA A 279 13.15 -28.82 -7.35
C ALA A 279 14.67 -28.71 -7.26
N LEU A 280 15.39 -29.85 -7.28
CA LEU A 280 16.86 -29.87 -7.29
C LEU A 280 17.42 -29.20 -8.56
N LYS A 281 16.78 -29.41 -9.71
CA LYS A 281 17.16 -28.74 -10.96
C LYS A 281 17.09 -27.22 -10.80
N VAL A 282 15.97 -26.70 -10.32
CA VAL A 282 15.78 -25.25 -10.08
C VAL A 282 16.85 -24.72 -9.13
N LEU A 283 17.08 -25.39 -8.01
CA LEU A 283 18.09 -25.01 -7.02
C LEU A 283 19.49 -24.96 -7.63
N SER A 284 19.88 -26.02 -8.36
CA SER A 284 21.22 -26.10 -8.95
C SER A 284 21.45 -25.06 -10.03
N GLU A 285 20.45 -24.79 -10.88
CA GLU A 285 20.52 -23.75 -11.93
C GLU A 285 20.75 -22.37 -11.30
N GLN A 286 19.97 -22.00 -10.30
CA GLN A 286 20.10 -20.68 -9.65
C GLN A 286 21.42 -20.52 -8.87
N LEU A 287 21.91 -21.58 -8.23
CA LEU A 287 23.20 -21.52 -7.56
C LEU A 287 24.35 -21.39 -8.56
N LEU A 288 24.25 -22.01 -9.74
CA LEU A 288 25.20 -21.83 -10.84
C LEU A 288 25.13 -20.41 -11.42
N GLU A 289 23.94 -19.85 -11.63
CA GLU A 289 23.76 -18.45 -12.05
C GLU A 289 24.49 -17.50 -11.09
N LYS A 290 24.32 -17.69 -9.77
CA LYS A 290 25.02 -16.91 -8.76
C LYS A 290 26.53 -17.14 -8.78
N ALA A 291 26.99 -18.38 -8.90
CA ALA A 291 28.41 -18.71 -8.92
C ALA A 291 29.14 -18.12 -10.13
N HIS A 292 28.45 -17.96 -11.26
CA HIS A 292 28.96 -17.32 -12.46
C HIS A 292 28.73 -15.81 -12.50
N ALA A 293 28.20 -15.21 -11.43
CA ALA A 293 27.86 -13.80 -11.33
C ALA A 293 26.98 -13.29 -12.49
N LEU A 294 26.07 -14.14 -12.97
CA LEU A 294 25.15 -13.78 -14.04
C LEU A 294 24.15 -12.75 -13.51
N ASP A 295 23.92 -11.72 -14.29
CA ASP A 295 22.91 -10.70 -14.01
C ASP A 295 21.55 -11.16 -14.55
N THR A 296 20.80 -11.86 -13.71
CA THR A 296 19.45 -12.35 -14.03
C THR A 296 18.46 -11.82 -13.00
N PRO A 297 17.16 -11.78 -13.31
CA PRO A 297 16.16 -11.39 -12.30
C PRO A 297 16.20 -12.24 -11.02
N ARG A 298 16.73 -13.46 -11.09
CA ARG A 298 16.85 -14.38 -9.95
C ARG A 298 18.07 -14.11 -9.07
N THR A 299 19.05 -13.39 -9.56
CA THR A 299 20.26 -13.01 -8.83
C THR A 299 20.17 -11.62 -8.23
N GLN A 300 19.13 -10.86 -8.59
CA GLN A 300 18.85 -9.51 -8.09
C GLN A 300 17.71 -9.52 -7.07
N PRO A 301 17.70 -8.61 -6.07
CA PRO A 301 16.56 -8.40 -5.17
C PRO A 301 15.30 -8.00 -5.95
N ARG A 302 14.11 -8.29 -5.38
CA ARG A 302 12.84 -7.87 -5.97
C ARG A 302 12.74 -6.33 -5.98
N THR A 303 12.40 -5.75 -7.11
CA THR A 303 12.44 -4.30 -7.32
C THR A 303 11.35 -3.54 -6.56
N GLY A 304 10.20 -4.16 -6.32
CA GLY A 304 9.09 -3.54 -5.58
C GLY A 304 9.37 -3.30 -4.10
N ARG A 305 10.42 -3.97 -3.55
CA ARG A 305 10.91 -3.70 -2.19
C ARG A 305 11.63 -2.35 -2.10
N LEU A 306 12.10 -1.85 -3.23
CA LEU A 306 12.87 -0.62 -3.32
C LEU A 306 12.07 0.46 -4.04
N GLY A 307 11.90 1.57 -3.38
CA GLY A 307 11.25 2.76 -3.92
C GLY A 307 11.42 3.93 -2.96
N TRP A 308 11.53 5.13 -3.49
CA TRP A 308 11.72 6.34 -2.71
C TRP A 308 10.51 6.62 -1.81
N ARG A 309 10.73 6.68 -0.51
CA ARG A 309 9.73 6.98 0.51
C ARG A 309 9.78 8.47 0.86
N VAL A 310 9.36 9.29 -0.09
CA VAL A 310 9.28 10.76 0.11
C VAL A 310 8.28 11.12 1.23
N ASP A 311 7.25 10.33 1.41
CA ASP A 311 6.27 10.42 2.50
C ASP A 311 6.89 10.16 3.90
N ALA A 312 7.97 9.39 3.95
CA ALA A 312 8.71 9.05 5.17
C ALA A 312 10.05 9.78 5.28
N ALA A 313 10.29 10.80 4.45
CA ALA A 313 11.49 11.62 4.56
C ALA A 313 11.52 12.37 5.90
N ARG A 314 12.72 12.54 6.46
CA ARG A 314 12.96 13.35 7.66
C ARG A 314 13.98 14.42 7.35
N SER A 315 13.68 15.63 7.79
CA SER A 315 14.59 16.77 7.70
C SER A 315 14.75 17.39 9.08
N ASP A 316 15.92 17.97 9.34
CA ASP A 316 16.10 18.82 10.51
C ASP A 316 15.08 19.95 10.50
N PHE A 317 14.72 20.46 11.67
CA PHE A 317 13.74 21.55 11.82
C PHE A 317 14.17 22.86 11.13
N GLU A 318 15.46 23.01 10.81
CA GLU A 318 16.03 24.15 10.08
C GLU A 318 16.08 23.96 8.56
N VAL A 319 15.54 22.84 8.04
CA VAL A 319 15.61 22.51 6.61
C VAL A 319 14.23 22.46 5.97
N GLU A 320 14.00 23.36 5.01
CA GLU A 320 12.91 23.22 4.06
C GLU A 320 13.37 22.35 2.88
N SER A 321 12.76 21.18 2.72
CA SER A 321 13.10 20.23 1.66
C SER A 321 12.03 20.14 0.59
N SER A 322 12.43 20.28 -0.68
CA SER A 322 11.58 19.92 -1.83
C SER A 322 12.11 18.64 -2.46
N LEU A 323 11.33 17.58 -2.34
CA LEU A 323 11.67 16.24 -2.80
C LEU A 323 10.87 15.90 -4.06
N THR A 324 11.52 15.47 -5.11
CA THR A 324 10.87 15.04 -6.36
C THR A 324 11.43 13.72 -6.83
N VAL A 325 10.56 12.86 -7.32
CA VAL A 325 10.91 11.58 -7.94
C VAL A 325 10.59 11.66 -9.42
N ASP A 326 11.49 11.17 -10.26
CA ASP A 326 11.29 11.17 -11.71
C ASP A 326 10.14 10.24 -12.14
N SER A 327 9.72 10.33 -13.40
CA SER A 327 8.61 9.55 -13.94
C SER A 327 8.87 8.04 -13.98
N THR A 328 10.12 7.61 -13.85
CA THR A 328 10.51 6.19 -13.78
C THR A 328 10.53 5.64 -12.37
N GLY A 329 10.41 6.49 -11.35
CA GLY A 329 10.54 6.14 -9.95
C GLY A 329 11.97 5.77 -9.52
N SER A 330 12.96 5.98 -10.38
CA SER A 330 14.35 5.57 -10.11
C SER A 330 15.24 6.70 -9.61
N VAL A 331 14.95 7.95 -9.94
CA VAL A 331 15.76 9.10 -9.54
C VAL A 331 15.03 9.97 -8.52
N LEU A 332 15.63 10.12 -7.35
CA LEU A 332 15.22 11.09 -6.34
C LEU A 332 16.06 12.36 -6.48
N SER A 333 15.43 13.50 -6.54
CA SER A 333 16.07 14.81 -6.45
C SER A 333 15.60 15.53 -5.19
N MET A 334 16.56 15.97 -4.39
CA MET A 334 16.37 16.73 -3.17
C MET A 334 16.89 18.15 -3.40
N ASN A 335 16.06 19.14 -3.11
CA ASN A 335 16.45 20.55 -3.10
C ASN A 335 16.25 21.05 -1.67
N LEU A 336 17.35 21.28 -0.97
CA LEU A 336 17.35 21.65 0.44
C LEU A 336 17.62 23.14 0.58
N GLN A 337 16.82 23.81 1.41
CA GLN A 337 17.02 25.20 1.83
C GLN A 337 17.20 25.19 3.35
N VAL A 338 18.37 25.61 3.82
CA VAL A 338 18.74 25.60 5.23
C VAL A 338 18.53 27.00 5.81
N VAL A 339 17.86 27.11 6.94
CA VAL A 339 17.61 28.37 7.64
C VAL A 339 18.76 28.68 8.63
N GLY A 340 19.56 27.67 9.02
CA GLY A 340 20.70 27.73 9.94
C GLY A 340 22.05 27.44 9.28
N GLU A 341 23.04 27.04 10.09
CA GLU A 341 24.40 26.73 9.58
C GLU A 341 24.48 25.34 8.92
N TYR A 342 23.68 24.36 9.39
CA TYR A 342 23.72 22.96 8.95
C TYR A 342 22.32 22.35 8.93
N GLY A 343 22.08 21.44 8.00
CA GLY A 343 20.82 20.74 7.94
C GLY A 343 20.88 19.45 7.12
N HIS A 344 20.17 18.43 7.56
CA HIS A 344 20.12 17.12 6.93
C HIS A 344 18.73 16.78 6.43
N CYS A 345 18.67 16.04 5.32
CA CYS A 345 17.45 15.38 4.88
C CYS A 345 17.74 13.91 4.59
N ILE A 346 16.98 13.03 5.22
CA ILE A 346 17.12 11.58 5.08
C ILE A 346 15.88 11.05 4.35
N VAL A 347 16.09 10.27 3.31
CA VAL A 347 15.02 9.65 2.54
C VAL A 347 15.22 8.15 2.49
N PRO A 348 14.36 7.36 3.15
CA PRO A 348 14.39 5.91 3.00
C PRO A 348 13.95 5.49 1.60
N PHE A 349 14.47 4.34 1.13
CA PHE A 349 14.10 3.79 -0.17
C PHE A 349 13.67 2.32 -0.12
N ALA A 350 13.35 1.83 1.06
CA ALA A 350 12.60 0.58 1.22
C ALA A 350 11.29 0.85 1.94
N LYS A 351 10.23 0.18 1.54
CA LYS A 351 8.90 0.34 2.13
C LYS A 351 8.81 -0.34 3.50
N THR A 352 9.49 -1.46 3.70
CA THR A 352 9.49 -2.22 4.95
C THR A 352 10.87 -2.26 5.59
N PRO A 353 10.94 -2.13 6.92
CA PRO A 353 12.19 -2.30 7.65
C PRO A 353 12.76 -3.72 7.53
N ILE A 354 14.08 -3.82 7.47
CA ILE A 354 14.81 -5.07 7.31
C ILE A 354 15.28 -5.54 8.68
N ALA A 355 14.83 -6.72 9.10
CA ALA A 355 15.17 -7.30 10.40
C ALA A 355 16.15 -8.46 10.31
N THR A 356 16.19 -9.19 9.20
CA THR A 356 16.96 -10.43 9.03
C THR A 356 17.55 -10.57 7.63
N GLY A 357 18.49 -11.47 7.46
CA GLY A 357 19.03 -11.86 6.17
C GLY A 357 20.15 -10.95 5.64
N ARG A 358 20.58 -11.25 4.42
CA ARG A 358 21.59 -10.48 3.70
C ARG A 358 20.95 -9.79 2.49
N HIS A 359 21.16 -8.50 2.38
CA HIS A 359 20.54 -7.64 1.36
C HIS A 359 21.60 -6.84 0.63
N GLU A 360 21.38 -6.59 -0.64
CA GLU A 360 22.27 -5.79 -1.49
C GLU A 360 21.48 -4.68 -2.13
N PHE A 361 22.07 -3.46 -2.15
CA PHE A 361 21.48 -2.26 -2.74
C PHE A 361 22.53 -1.59 -3.62
N ARG A 362 22.10 -1.06 -4.77
CA ARG A 362 22.96 -0.34 -5.69
C ARG A 362 22.36 1.02 -6.01
N LEU A 363 23.18 2.05 -5.86
CA LEU A 363 22.78 3.43 -6.09
C LEU A 363 23.87 4.20 -6.82
N LYS A 364 23.49 5.33 -7.38
CA LYS A 364 24.43 6.35 -7.88
C LYS A 364 24.05 7.71 -7.32
N LEU A 365 25.06 8.51 -7.00
CA LEU A 365 24.90 9.93 -6.73
C LEU A 365 25.09 10.67 -8.05
N LEU A 366 24.02 11.23 -8.61
CA LEU A 366 24.05 11.87 -9.93
C LEU A 366 24.45 13.34 -9.86
N VAL A 367 23.93 14.04 -8.85
CA VAL A 367 24.15 15.47 -8.61
C VAL A 367 24.46 15.65 -7.14
N ASP A 368 25.49 16.43 -6.86
CA ASP A 368 25.82 16.95 -5.55
C ASP A 368 26.55 18.27 -5.77
N ALA A 369 26.31 19.25 -4.92
CA ALA A 369 26.97 20.53 -5.13
C ALA A 369 28.48 20.39 -5.00
N GLU A 370 29.19 21.06 -5.87
CA GLU A 370 30.63 21.17 -5.80
C GLU A 370 31.01 22.07 -4.64
N ASP A 371 31.34 21.54 -3.49
CA ASP A 371 32.12 22.34 -2.56
C ASP A 371 32.94 21.50 -1.58
N GLN A 372 34.00 22.12 -1.13
CA GLN A 372 35.12 21.57 -0.35
C GLN A 372 34.86 21.61 1.16
N THR A 373 33.59 21.71 1.58
CA THR A 373 33.26 21.76 3.00
C THR A 373 32.93 20.38 3.56
N ASP A 374 33.06 20.24 4.86
CA ASP A 374 32.89 19.01 5.65
C ASP A 374 31.51 18.30 5.51
N ALA A 375 30.66 18.84 4.70
CA ALA A 375 29.32 18.36 4.42
C ALA A 375 29.30 17.44 3.20
N GLY A 376 28.64 16.31 3.27
CA GLY A 376 28.54 15.37 2.15
C GLY A 376 27.28 14.57 2.16
N SER A 377 26.72 14.41 0.97
CA SER A 377 25.68 13.43 0.75
C SER A 377 26.17 12.02 1.00
N GLY A 378 25.28 11.08 1.29
CA GLY A 378 25.69 9.73 1.65
C GLY A 378 24.63 8.67 1.45
N PHE A 379 25.01 7.46 1.78
CA PHE A 379 24.22 6.23 1.61
C PHE A 379 24.30 5.39 2.88
N GLY A 380 23.19 4.81 3.32
CA GLY A 380 23.27 4.02 4.54
C GLY A 380 21.98 3.37 4.99
N PHE A 381 21.90 3.20 6.28
CA PHE A 381 20.78 2.53 6.96
C PHE A 381 20.37 3.35 8.17
N MET A 382 19.08 3.44 8.40
CA MET A 382 18.49 4.14 9.53
C MET A 382 17.60 3.23 10.38
N SER A 383 17.53 3.49 11.68
CA SER A 383 16.52 2.88 12.54
C SER A 383 15.14 3.43 12.20
N PRO A 384 14.10 2.59 12.09
CA PRO A 384 12.72 3.06 11.89
C PRO A 384 12.19 3.94 13.02
N VAL A 385 12.80 3.90 14.20
CA VAL A 385 12.47 4.76 15.33
C VAL A 385 12.65 6.23 14.97
N LEU A 386 13.66 6.56 14.16
CA LEU A 386 13.88 7.92 13.66
C LEU A 386 12.75 8.47 12.79
N LEU A 387 11.86 7.61 12.27
CA LEU A 387 10.66 8.04 11.55
C LEU A 387 9.53 8.49 12.47
N GLN A 388 9.61 8.17 13.76
CA GLN A 388 8.57 8.46 14.76
C GLN A 388 8.92 9.68 15.62
N ASP A 389 10.18 10.14 15.59
CA ASP A 389 10.61 11.34 16.28
C ASP A 389 10.15 12.59 15.53
N ASP A 390 9.35 13.43 16.19
CA ASP A 390 8.90 14.71 15.66
C ASP A 390 10.03 15.76 15.65
N GLU A 391 11.07 15.56 16.46
CA GLU A 391 12.27 16.38 16.54
C GLU A 391 13.50 15.56 16.11
N PHE A 392 13.74 15.48 14.80
CA PHE A 392 14.98 14.93 14.29
C PHE A 392 16.09 15.97 14.52
N ASP A 393 16.99 15.66 15.46
CA ASP A 393 18.20 16.46 15.72
C ASP A 393 19.38 15.75 15.03
N GLY A 394 19.92 16.38 14.00
CA GLY A 394 21.06 15.86 13.21
C GLY A 394 22.35 15.71 14.01
N ASP A 395 22.47 16.37 15.16
CA ASP A 395 23.69 16.36 15.99
C ASP A 395 23.92 15.03 16.73
N GLY A 396 22.91 14.19 16.86
CA GLY A 396 22.99 12.96 17.65
C GLY A 396 23.11 11.65 16.86
N MET A 397 23.19 11.61 15.58
CA MET A 397 23.29 10.46 14.61
C MET A 397 23.14 9.02 15.16
N THR A 398 22.52 8.87 16.34
CA THR A 398 22.22 7.58 16.98
C THR A 398 21.19 6.84 16.15
N GLY A 399 21.50 5.60 15.74
CA GLY A 399 20.60 4.81 14.89
C GLY A 399 20.79 5.06 13.39
N LEU A 400 21.89 5.65 13.00
CA LEU A 400 22.32 5.82 11.61
C LEU A 400 23.65 5.11 11.37
N TRP A 401 23.74 4.36 10.27
CA TRP A 401 24.94 3.65 9.80
C TRP A 401 25.12 4.00 8.34
N TRP A 402 26.11 4.84 7.99
CA TRP A 402 26.16 5.38 6.65
C TRP A 402 27.57 5.65 6.13
N LEU A 403 27.71 5.64 4.80
CA LEU A 403 28.88 6.02 4.04
C LEU A 403 28.70 7.45 3.56
N ARG A 404 29.57 8.35 4.01
CA ARG A 404 29.66 9.73 3.55
C ARG A 404 30.49 9.82 2.28
N ARG A 405 30.07 10.66 1.34
CA ARG A 405 30.81 10.89 0.09
C ARG A 405 32.16 11.54 0.32
N TYR A 406 32.23 12.58 1.16
CA TYR A 406 33.42 13.33 1.45
C TYR A 406 34.37 12.49 2.31
N GLU A 407 35.64 12.42 1.91
CA GLU A 407 36.69 11.62 2.56
C GLU A 407 36.35 10.13 2.76
N THR A 408 35.27 9.64 2.15
CA THR A 408 34.85 8.23 2.24
C THR A 408 34.77 7.74 3.69
N ARG A 409 34.05 8.47 4.53
CA ARG A 409 33.86 8.13 5.95
C ARG A 409 32.69 7.20 6.15
N VAL A 410 32.86 6.19 6.99
CA VAL A 410 31.80 5.27 7.42
C VAL A 410 31.44 5.53 8.87
N TYR A 411 30.17 5.84 9.12
CA TYR A 411 29.62 6.09 10.46
C TYR A 411 28.91 4.85 10.98
N THR A 412 29.07 4.55 12.26
CA THR A 412 28.63 3.27 12.87
C THR A 412 27.45 3.37 13.83
N GLY A 413 26.82 4.51 14.00
CA GLY A 413 25.55 4.66 14.74
C GLY A 413 25.64 4.47 16.26
N GLY A 414 26.81 4.66 16.88
CA GLY A 414 27.06 4.49 18.31
C GLY A 414 26.28 5.45 19.23
N GLN A 415 26.07 5.04 20.49
CA GLN A 415 25.57 5.96 21.52
C GLN A 415 26.62 7.00 21.85
N GLY A 416 26.41 8.24 21.44
CA GLY A 416 27.29 9.36 21.78
C GLY A 416 27.90 10.10 20.58
N GLY A 417 27.37 9.90 19.40
CA GLY A 417 27.74 10.65 18.17
C GLY A 417 29.18 10.42 17.70
N GLU A 418 29.46 10.54 16.44
CA GLU A 418 30.80 10.67 15.82
C GLU A 418 31.76 9.48 15.88
N ASP A 419 31.31 8.25 16.06
CA ASP A 419 32.16 7.09 15.76
C ASP A 419 32.20 6.88 14.24
N TYR A 420 33.26 7.33 13.59
CA TYR A 420 33.50 7.10 12.17
C TYR A 420 34.90 6.54 11.93
N GLU A 421 35.03 5.78 10.85
CA GLU A 421 36.30 5.27 10.36
C GLU A 421 36.52 5.76 8.93
N ILE A 422 37.80 6.07 8.57
CA ILE A 422 38.14 6.53 7.24
C ILE A 422 38.74 5.36 6.45
N ASP A 423 38.29 5.16 5.21
CA ASP A 423 38.93 4.23 4.29
C ASP A 423 40.17 4.87 3.64
N GLU A 424 41.31 4.55 4.19
CA GLU A 424 42.59 5.05 3.67
C GLU A 424 42.94 4.55 2.25
N SER A 425 42.34 3.40 1.82
CA SER A 425 42.54 2.86 0.47
C SER A 425 41.93 3.76 -0.60
N ASN A 426 40.90 4.51 -0.24
CA ASN A 426 40.13 5.35 -1.14
C ASN A 426 40.23 6.86 -0.85
N GLY A 427 40.95 7.30 0.16
CA GLY A 427 41.33 8.65 0.65
C GLY A 427 40.89 9.91 -0.10
N ARG A 428 39.91 9.80 -0.99
CA ARG A 428 39.34 10.87 -1.82
C ARG A 428 37.81 10.82 -1.76
N SER A 429 37.20 11.97 -1.92
CA SER A 429 35.75 12.07 -2.11
C SER A 429 35.28 11.22 -3.28
N MET A 430 34.21 10.53 -3.08
CA MET A 430 33.55 9.72 -4.12
C MET A 430 33.15 10.60 -5.32
N ARG A 431 33.51 10.20 -6.53
CA ARG A 431 33.16 10.94 -7.76
C ARG A 431 31.65 10.86 -8.05
N LEU A 432 31.09 11.89 -8.66
CA LEU A 432 29.73 11.86 -9.16
C LEU A 432 29.57 10.76 -10.22
N GLY A 433 28.44 10.08 -10.19
CA GLY A 433 28.12 8.96 -11.07
C GLY A 433 28.80 7.64 -10.68
N ALA A 434 29.62 7.60 -9.61
CA ALA A 434 30.12 6.34 -9.07
C ALA A 434 28.98 5.44 -8.61
N GLU A 435 29.10 4.13 -8.86
CA GLU A 435 28.19 3.15 -8.34
C GLU A 435 28.55 2.79 -6.92
N VAL A 436 27.60 3.01 -6.01
CA VAL A 436 27.70 2.56 -4.62
C VAL A 436 26.89 1.30 -4.46
N ARG A 437 27.52 0.23 -4.02
CA ARG A 437 26.89 -1.01 -3.63
C ARG A 437 27.01 -1.17 -2.13
N MET A 438 25.85 -1.32 -1.47
CA MET A 438 25.74 -1.56 -0.04
C MET A 438 25.31 -3.00 0.19
N VAL A 439 26.03 -3.74 1.00
CA VAL A 439 25.70 -5.11 1.40
C VAL A 439 25.43 -5.12 2.89
N LEU A 440 24.18 -5.26 3.25
CA LEU A 440 23.70 -5.39 4.63
C LEU A 440 23.64 -6.86 5.02
N ASP A 441 24.31 -7.24 6.08
CA ASP A 441 24.21 -8.59 6.71
C ASP A 441 23.63 -8.44 8.12
N MET A 442 22.33 -8.66 8.27
CA MET A 442 21.64 -8.53 9.56
C MET A 442 22.00 -9.67 10.54
N ASN A 443 22.56 -10.78 10.06
CA ASN A 443 23.03 -11.85 10.95
C ASN A 443 24.35 -11.46 11.61
N ALA A 444 25.26 -10.84 10.83
CA ALA A 444 26.51 -10.28 11.35
C ALA A 444 26.30 -8.89 11.99
N ARG A 445 25.19 -8.21 11.74
CA ARG A 445 24.90 -6.82 12.12
C ARG A 445 25.94 -5.86 11.55
N GLU A 446 26.26 -6.04 10.27
CA GLU A 446 27.29 -5.28 9.57
C GLU A 446 26.76 -4.83 8.20
N ALA A 447 27.28 -3.69 7.73
CA ALA A 447 27.14 -3.26 6.35
C ALA A 447 28.51 -3.03 5.72
N THR A 448 28.68 -3.60 4.53
CA THR A 448 29.89 -3.44 3.70
C THR A 448 29.54 -2.56 2.50
N PHE A 449 30.41 -1.62 2.19
CA PHE A 449 30.24 -0.70 1.09
C PHE A 449 31.27 -0.97 -0.02
N PHE A 450 30.84 -0.77 -1.26
CA PHE A 450 31.66 -0.89 -2.45
C PHE A 450 31.47 0.36 -3.30
N ILE A 451 32.55 0.86 -3.87
CA ILE A 451 32.52 1.98 -4.83
C ILE A 451 33.14 1.50 -6.14
N ASP A 452 32.36 1.58 -7.23
CA ASP A 452 32.74 1.07 -8.55
C ASP A 452 33.29 -0.36 -8.51
N GLY A 453 32.66 -1.21 -7.70
CA GLY A 453 33.04 -2.62 -7.51
C GLY A 453 34.19 -2.87 -6.52
N THR A 454 34.87 -1.84 -6.03
CA THR A 454 35.95 -1.97 -5.04
C THR A 454 35.35 -1.97 -3.63
N GLU A 455 35.63 -3.00 -2.84
CA GLU A 455 35.23 -3.09 -1.42
C GLU A 455 36.03 -2.09 -0.59
N LEU A 456 35.33 -1.34 0.28
CA LEU A 456 35.97 -0.49 1.27
C LEU A 456 36.51 -1.36 2.42
N GLN A 457 37.64 -0.96 2.99
CA GLN A 457 38.27 -1.67 4.12
C GLN A 457 37.45 -1.52 5.41
N VAL A 458 36.65 -0.47 5.49
CA VAL A 458 35.85 -0.12 6.65
C VAL A 458 34.41 -0.60 6.47
N LYS A 459 33.81 -1.10 7.55
CA LYS A 459 32.41 -1.54 7.60
C LYS A 459 31.65 -0.79 8.67
N ALA A 460 30.37 -0.55 8.43
CA ALA A 460 29.48 -0.14 9.50
C ALA A 460 29.12 -1.36 10.35
N THR A 461 29.31 -1.28 11.66
CA THR A 461 29.09 -2.38 12.60
C THR A 461 28.05 -2.02 13.66
N GLY A 462 27.58 -3.01 14.41
CA GLY A 462 26.62 -2.79 15.51
C GLY A 462 25.22 -2.40 15.04
N ILE A 463 24.84 -2.77 13.81
CA ILE A 463 23.55 -2.40 13.22
C ILE A 463 22.41 -3.02 14.04
N ALA A 464 21.55 -2.17 14.62
CA ALA A 464 20.38 -2.60 15.37
C ALA A 464 19.22 -2.93 14.42
N ALA A 465 18.60 -4.09 14.59
CA ALA A 465 17.42 -4.49 13.82
C ALA A 465 16.13 -3.91 14.43
N PRO A 466 15.13 -3.54 13.65
CA PRO A 466 15.14 -3.48 12.19
C PRO A 466 15.75 -2.16 11.64
N VAL A 467 16.13 -2.13 10.34
CA VAL A 467 16.66 -0.92 9.70
C VAL A 467 16.00 -0.67 8.33
N LEU A 468 16.04 0.58 7.90
CA LEU A 468 15.64 1.01 6.54
C LEU A 468 16.88 1.51 5.79
N PRO A 469 17.11 1.06 4.54
CA PRO A 469 18.11 1.65 3.68
C PRO A 469 17.67 3.06 3.28
N CYS A 470 18.59 4.02 3.30
CA CYS A 470 18.31 5.43 3.07
C CYS A 470 19.46 6.14 2.36
N VAL A 471 19.14 7.34 1.86
CA VAL A 471 20.13 8.32 1.36
C VAL A 471 20.04 9.59 2.18
N PHE A 472 21.13 10.31 2.18
CA PHE A 472 21.32 11.56 2.93
C PHE A 472 21.63 12.70 1.98
N GLY A 473 20.92 13.82 2.12
CA GLY A 473 21.29 15.11 1.60
C GLY A 473 21.71 16.03 2.73
N TYR A 474 22.65 16.92 2.49
CA TYR A 474 23.17 17.84 3.48
C TYR A 474 23.44 19.25 2.90
N GLY A 475 23.11 20.28 3.68
CA GLY A 475 23.36 21.69 3.33
C GLY A 475 22.38 22.29 2.32
N GLU A 476 22.53 23.57 2.00
CA GLU A 476 21.71 24.30 0.99
C GLU A 476 22.05 23.83 -0.43
N ARG A 477 21.42 22.74 -0.93
CA ARG A 477 21.89 22.17 -2.21
C ARG A 477 20.88 21.29 -2.90
N GLN A 478 21.09 21.17 -4.20
CA GLN A 478 20.44 20.16 -4.99
C GLN A 478 21.28 18.88 -5.02
N THR A 479 20.72 17.79 -4.51
CA THR A 479 21.32 16.46 -4.55
C THR A 479 20.40 15.50 -5.27
N SER A 480 20.95 14.62 -6.10
CA SER A 480 20.15 13.62 -6.82
C SER A 480 20.76 12.24 -6.72
N PHE A 481 19.93 11.27 -6.38
CA PHE A 481 20.31 9.86 -6.26
C PHE A 481 19.54 9.03 -7.26
N GLN A 482 20.20 8.05 -7.86
CA GLN A 482 19.59 7.03 -8.70
C GLN A 482 19.64 5.68 -8.01
N LEU A 483 18.47 5.06 -7.86
CA LEU A 483 18.35 3.67 -7.43
C LEU A 483 18.56 2.77 -8.66
N LEU A 484 19.59 1.93 -8.62
CA LEU A 484 19.85 0.94 -9.67
C LEU A 484 19.06 -0.32 -9.39
N ARG A 485 18.37 -0.80 -10.40
CA ARG A 485 17.55 -2.02 -10.35
C ARG A 485 18.39 -3.24 -10.65
#